data_a3966209305fc9d87660a3a7e8adef70
#
_entry.id   a3966209305fc9d87660a3a7e8adef70
#
_cell.length_a   1.000
_cell.length_b   1.000
_cell.length_c   1.000
_cell.angle_alpha   90.00
_cell.angle_beta   90.00
_cell.angle_gamma   90.00
#
_symmetry.space_group_name_H-M   'P 1'
#
loop_
_entity.id
_entity.type
_entity.pdbx_description
1 polymer ?
#
loop_
_entity_poly.entity_id
_entity_poly.type
_entity_poly.pdbx_seq_one_letter_code
_entity_poly.pdbx_strand_id
1 'polypeptide(L)'
;MTKRDFKEALLHRRSYYRIGADSPVSDERIHEAIDFAVLHVPSAFNSQSTRIVLLLGESHKKLWEITKETLRKIVPAEAFSGTEAKIDGSFGAGHGTVLFFEDRATVKRLQEAYPTYSERFPVWAQHTSAMHQLAIWTMLEDMGLGASLQHYNPLIDEAVRSAWSLDPEWELVAQMPFGAPAGEPGPKEFQPLEGRVLVFD
;
A
#
# COMPACT_ATOMS: atom_id res chain seq x y z
N MET A 1 -5.40 -2.82 -23.94
CA MET A 1 -5.25 -3.83 -22.87
C MET A 1 -6.49 -4.68 -22.83
N THR A 2 -6.35 -5.99 -22.76
CA THR A 2 -7.47 -6.93 -22.56
C THR A 2 -7.97 -6.74 -21.13
N LYS A 3 -9.23 -6.39 -20.96
CA LYS A 3 -9.86 -6.25 -19.64
C LYS A 3 -9.92 -7.65 -19.01
N ARG A 4 -9.22 -7.85 -17.89
CA ARG A 4 -9.26 -9.10 -17.12
C ARG A 4 -10.54 -9.15 -16.28
N ASP A 5 -11.05 -10.33 -16.02
CA ASP A 5 -12.02 -10.50 -14.96
C ASP A 5 -11.34 -10.43 -13.57
N PHE A 6 -12.13 -10.35 -12.51
CA PHE A 6 -11.60 -10.21 -11.15
C PHE A 6 -10.68 -11.37 -10.75
N LYS A 7 -11.00 -12.59 -11.14
CA LYS A 7 -10.21 -13.79 -10.82
C LYS A 7 -8.87 -13.77 -11.53
N GLU A 8 -8.87 -13.39 -12.80
CA GLU A 8 -7.64 -13.25 -13.59
C GLU A 8 -6.75 -12.14 -13.05
N ALA A 9 -7.33 -10.96 -12.72
CA ALA A 9 -6.58 -9.85 -12.14
C ALA A 9 -5.94 -10.24 -10.79
N LEU A 10 -6.68 -10.95 -9.94
CA LEU A 10 -6.15 -11.45 -8.67
C LEU A 10 -5.04 -12.49 -8.86
N LEU A 11 -5.15 -13.36 -9.86
CA LEU A 11 -4.13 -14.36 -10.20
C LEU A 11 -2.84 -13.70 -10.71
N HIS A 12 -2.98 -12.70 -11.58
CA HIS A 12 -1.87 -11.96 -12.15
C HIS A 12 -1.15 -11.06 -11.15
N ARG A 13 -1.88 -10.49 -10.18
CA ARG A 13 -1.29 -9.60 -9.19
C ARG A 13 -0.16 -10.31 -8.42
N ARG A 14 1.04 -9.81 -8.57
CA ARG A 14 2.26 -10.30 -7.92
C ARG A 14 3.01 -9.12 -7.28
N SER A 15 3.94 -9.43 -6.37
CA SER A 15 4.87 -8.42 -5.84
C SER A 15 6.01 -8.21 -6.82
N TYR A 16 6.05 -7.03 -7.43
CA TYR A 16 7.13 -6.61 -8.31
C TYR A 16 8.09 -5.72 -7.54
N TYR A 17 9.34 -6.14 -7.44
CA TYR A 17 10.42 -5.37 -6.80
C TYR A 17 11.29 -4.63 -7.81
N ARG A 18 11.21 -5.00 -9.08
CA ARG A 18 11.86 -4.31 -10.20
C ARG A 18 10.79 -3.60 -11.00
N ILE A 19 10.67 -2.30 -10.73
CA ILE A 19 9.72 -1.38 -11.37
C ILE A 19 10.48 -0.19 -11.92
N GLY A 20 9.97 0.42 -12.98
CA GLY A 20 10.53 1.61 -13.62
C GLY A 20 9.60 2.81 -13.52
N ALA A 21 10.12 3.98 -13.87
CA ALA A 21 9.42 5.26 -13.78
C ALA A 21 8.30 5.44 -14.83
N ASP A 22 8.27 4.58 -15.85
CA ASP A 22 7.24 4.64 -16.90
C ASP A 22 5.89 4.15 -16.38
N SER A 23 4.81 4.62 -17.00
CA SER A 23 3.45 4.15 -16.76
C SER A 23 2.74 3.92 -18.10
N PRO A 24 2.06 2.77 -18.28
CA PRO A 24 1.25 2.50 -19.47
C PRO A 24 -0.09 3.25 -19.49
N VAL A 25 -0.44 3.92 -18.40
CA VAL A 25 -1.66 4.72 -18.24
C VAL A 25 -1.34 6.10 -17.70
N SER A 26 -2.26 7.06 -17.84
CA SER A 26 -2.06 8.40 -17.28
C SER A 26 -2.26 8.44 -15.76
N ASP A 27 -1.74 9.48 -15.11
CA ASP A 27 -1.86 9.70 -13.68
C ASP A 27 -3.33 9.89 -13.26
N GLU A 28 -4.16 10.47 -14.12
CA GLU A 28 -5.60 10.62 -13.90
C GLU A 28 -6.29 9.25 -13.79
N ARG A 29 -5.88 8.27 -14.63
CA ARG A 29 -6.44 6.90 -14.58
C ARG A 29 -6.03 6.17 -13.29
N ILE A 30 -4.84 6.43 -12.80
CA ILE A 30 -4.37 5.89 -11.51
C ILE A 30 -5.20 6.51 -10.37
N HIS A 31 -5.39 7.83 -10.40
CA HIS A 31 -6.20 8.54 -9.41
C HIS A 31 -7.66 8.05 -9.40
N GLU A 32 -8.30 7.94 -10.58
CA GLU A 32 -9.65 7.38 -10.72
C GLU A 32 -9.80 5.99 -10.10
N ALA A 33 -8.80 5.13 -10.24
CA ALA A 33 -8.82 3.80 -9.64
C ALA A 33 -8.72 3.86 -8.10
N ILE A 34 -7.95 4.78 -7.56
CA ILE A 34 -7.85 5.02 -6.11
C ILE A 34 -9.19 5.55 -5.58
N ASP A 35 -9.77 6.55 -6.25
CA ASP A 35 -11.08 7.10 -5.88
C ASP A 35 -12.16 6.02 -5.89
N PHE A 36 -12.17 5.19 -6.93
CA PHE A 36 -13.10 4.06 -7.03
C PHE A 36 -12.93 3.10 -5.84
N ALA A 37 -11.70 2.77 -5.45
CA ALA A 37 -11.46 1.90 -4.31
C ALA A 37 -11.95 2.54 -3.00
N VAL A 38 -11.66 3.81 -2.77
CA VAL A 38 -12.06 4.53 -1.56
C VAL A 38 -13.58 4.60 -1.43
N LEU A 39 -14.30 4.75 -2.55
CA LEU A 39 -15.76 4.83 -2.58
C LEU A 39 -16.45 3.47 -2.40
N HIS A 40 -15.85 2.38 -2.90
CA HIS A 40 -16.56 1.11 -3.06
C HIS A 40 -16.03 -0.04 -2.18
N VAL A 41 -14.84 0.07 -1.61
CA VAL A 41 -14.35 -0.93 -0.65
C VAL A 41 -15.13 -0.79 0.65
N PRO A 42 -15.74 -1.89 1.15
CA PRO A 42 -16.55 -1.83 2.37
C PRO A 42 -15.69 -1.62 3.61
N SER A 43 -16.28 -1.05 4.65
CA SER A 43 -15.67 -0.88 5.96
C SER A 43 -16.65 -1.27 7.08
N ALA A 44 -16.11 -1.75 8.19
CA ALA A 44 -16.93 -2.11 9.34
C ALA A 44 -17.73 -0.90 9.83
N PHE A 45 -19.04 -1.05 10.02
CA PHE A 45 -19.98 0.03 10.39
C PHE A 45 -19.96 1.21 9.39
N ASN A 46 -19.55 0.98 8.16
CA ASN A 46 -19.35 2.02 7.16
C ASN A 46 -18.46 3.16 7.71
N SER A 47 -17.39 2.79 8.40
CA SER A 47 -16.48 3.71 9.09
C SER A 47 -15.81 4.70 8.17
N GLN A 48 -15.47 4.26 6.95
CA GLN A 48 -14.76 5.06 5.95
C GLN A 48 -13.51 5.76 6.55
N SER A 49 -12.78 5.04 7.40
CA SER A 49 -11.62 5.57 8.14
C SER A 49 -10.34 5.61 7.32
N THR A 50 -10.26 4.85 6.22
CA THR A 50 -9.06 4.82 5.38
C THR A 50 -8.82 6.18 4.71
N ARG A 51 -7.55 6.62 4.72
CA ARG A 51 -7.05 7.79 3.99
C ARG A 51 -5.95 7.35 3.06
N ILE A 52 -5.94 7.90 1.85
CA ILE A 52 -4.95 7.56 0.83
C ILE A 52 -4.22 8.83 0.39
N VAL A 53 -2.90 8.71 0.22
CA VAL A 53 -2.08 9.76 -0.40
C VAL A 53 -1.38 9.15 -1.60
N LEU A 54 -1.61 9.70 -2.79
CA LEU A 54 -0.90 9.35 -4.01
C LEU A 54 0.29 10.30 -4.18
N LEU A 55 1.49 9.73 -4.22
CA LEU A 55 2.73 10.46 -4.45
C LEU A 55 3.28 10.13 -5.83
N LEU A 56 3.47 11.15 -6.66
CA LEU A 56 3.99 11.06 -8.02
C LEU A 56 5.21 11.97 -8.19
N GLY A 57 6.03 11.70 -9.20
CA GLY A 57 7.17 12.56 -9.56
C GLY A 57 8.10 12.86 -8.38
N GLU A 58 8.36 14.13 -8.10
CA GLU A 58 9.26 14.55 -7.03
C GLU A 58 8.76 14.19 -5.63
N SER A 59 7.44 14.10 -5.41
CA SER A 59 6.88 13.63 -4.14
C SER A 59 7.17 12.16 -3.89
N HIS A 60 7.09 11.33 -4.93
CA HIS A 60 7.48 9.92 -4.85
C HIS A 60 8.97 9.78 -4.49
N LYS A 61 9.86 10.48 -5.19
CA LYS A 61 11.29 10.48 -4.90
C LYS A 61 11.59 10.94 -3.49
N LYS A 62 10.95 12.02 -3.04
CA LYS A 62 11.09 12.57 -1.68
C LYS A 62 10.74 11.55 -0.60
N LEU A 63 9.69 10.73 -0.81
CA LEU A 63 9.34 9.67 0.14
C LEU A 63 10.48 8.66 0.30
N TRP A 64 11.03 8.19 -0.80
CA TRP A 64 12.09 7.17 -0.74
C TRP A 64 13.41 7.74 -0.25
N GLU A 65 13.68 9.02 -0.46
CA GLU A 65 14.80 9.71 0.18
C GLU A 65 14.61 9.82 1.70
N ILE A 66 13.42 10.21 2.18
CA ILE A 66 13.07 10.21 3.61
C ILE A 66 13.29 8.81 4.22
N THR A 67 12.82 7.77 3.53
CA THR A 67 12.96 6.38 3.98
C THR A 67 14.44 5.98 4.06
N LYS A 68 15.21 6.27 3.02
CA LYS A 68 16.64 5.99 2.94
C LYS A 68 17.43 6.69 4.06
N GLU A 69 17.20 7.99 4.26
CA GLU A 69 17.89 8.75 5.31
C GLU A 69 17.48 8.33 6.74
N THR A 70 16.25 7.86 6.91
CA THR A 70 15.81 7.28 8.19
C THR A 70 16.55 5.97 8.45
N LEU A 71 16.64 5.09 7.47
CA LEU A 71 17.36 3.82 7.60
C LEU A 71 18.87 4.00 7.75
N ARG A 72 19.47 5.03 7.16
CA ARG A 72 20.90 5.35 7.32
C ARG A 72 21.30 5.57 8.78
N LYS A 73 20.36 6.01 9.62
CA LYS A 73 20.61 6.25 11.04
C LYS A 73 20.58 4.99 11.92
N ILE A 74 20.01 3.88 11.40
CA ILE A 74 19.75 2.66 12.18
C ILE A 74 20.42 1.42 11.60
N VAL A 75 20.71 1.41 10.31
CA VAL A 75 21.39 0.29 9.64
C VAL A 75 22.90 0.49 9.81
N PRO A 76 23.67 -0.54 10.19
CA PRO A 76 25.13 -0.47 10.26
C PRO A 76 25.73 0.04 8.95
N ALA A 77 26.76 0.90 9.05
CA ALA A 77 27.35 1.59 7.89
C ALA A 77 27.84 0.62 6.80
N GLU A 78 28.40 -0.50 7.22
CA GLU A 78 28.89 -1.56 6.32
C GLU A 78 27.77 -2.28 5.54
N ALA A 79 26.56 -2.31 6.07
CA ALA A 79 25.40 -2.96 5.45
C ALA A 79 24.52 -1.96 4.67
N PHE A 80 24.72 -0.65 4.88
CA PHE A 80 23.83 0.37 4.35
C PHE A 80 23.82 0.45 2.82
N SER A 81 24.94 0.19 2.15
CA SER A 81 25.02 0.20 0.69
C SER A 81 24.01 -0.75 0.02
N GLY A 82 23.76 -1.91 0.61
CA GLY A 82 22.73 -2.84 0.14
C GLY A 82 21.31 -2.33 0.35
N THR A 83 21.07 -1.66 1.48
CA THR A 83 19.78 -1.01 1.77
C THR A 83 19.49 0.13 0.80
N GLU A 84 20.47 1.01 0.57
CA GLU A 84 20.40 2.11 -0.37
C GLU A 84 20.13 1.61 -1.80
N ALA A 85 20.91 0.65 -2.28
CA ALA A 85 20.72 0.05 -3.60
C ALA A 85 19.32 -0.58 -3.77
N LYS A 86 18.79 -1.21 -2.72
CA LYS A 86 17.41 -1.76 -2.74
C LYS A 86 16.37 -0.66 -2.83
N ILE A 87 16.48 0.41 -2.04
CA ILE A 87 15.52 1.52 -2.07
C ILE A 87 15.55 2.22 -3.43
N ASP A 88 16.74 2.62 -3.88
CA ASP A 88 16.90 3.38 -5.12
C ASP A 88 16.53 2.55 -6.35
N GLY A 89 16.98 1.30 -6.42
CA GLY A 89 16.78 0.43 -7.58
C GLY A 89 15.45 -0.33 -7.63
N SER A 90 14.69 -0.37 -6.51
CA SER A 90 13.42 -1.08 -6.46
C SER A 90 12.24 -0.11 -6.28
N PHE A 91 12.24 0.65 -5.19
CA PHE A 91 11.07 1.44 -4.81
C PHE A 91 11.12 2.86 -5.37
N GLY A 92 12.25 3.55 -5.20
CA GLY A 92 12.47 4.90 -5.71
C GLY A 92 12.57 5.00 -7.23
N ALA A 93 12.86 3.88 -7.90
CA ALA A 93 12.85 3.79 -9.37
C ALA A 93 11.43 3.77 -9.97
N GLY A 94 10.39 3.61 -9.17
CA GLY A 94 9.00 3.51 -9.62
C GLY A 94 8.43 4.81 -10.17
N HIS A 95 7.22 4.72 -10.72
CA HIS A 95 6.43 5.85 -11.22
C HIS A 95 5.80 6.67 -10.08
N GLY A 96 5.32 5.97 -9.05
CA GLY A 96 4.65 6.59 -7.92
C GLY A 96 4.57 5.67 -6.71
N THR A 97 3.99 6.20 -5.63
CA THR A 97 3.71 5.44 -4.40
C THR A 97 2.34 5.81 -3.86
N VAL A 98 1.55 4.81 -3.52
CA VAL A 98 0.32 4.98 -2.72
C VAL A 98 0.67 4.79 -1.25
N LEU A 99 0.34 5.77 -0.41
CA LEU A 99 0.42 5.67 1.04
C LEU A 99 -0.98 5.35 1.59
N PHE A 100 -1.04 4.40 2.51
CA PHE A 100 -2.27 3.97 3.18
C PHE A 100 -2.22 4.42 4.63
N PHE A 101 -3.27 5.12 5.05
CA PHE A 101 -3.45 5.58 6.42
C PHE A 101 -4.81 5.15 6.97
N GLU A 102 -4.90 5.04 8.28
CA GLU A 102 -6.17 4.96 9.01
C GLU A 102 -6.35 6.21 9.88
N ASP A 103 -7.51 6.84 9.76
CA ASP A 103 -7.91 7.99 10.56
C ASP A 103 -8.34 7.54 11.97
N ARG A 104 -7.46 7.70 12.94
CA ARG A 104 -7.66 7.31 14.32
C ARG A 104 -8.79 8.08 15.00
N ALA A 105 -9.02 9.33 14.62
CA ALA A 105 -10.14 10.11 15.15
C ALA A 105 -11.49 9.49 14.75
N THR A 106 -11.61 8.99 13.52
CA THR A 106 -12.79 8.25 13.06
C THR A 106 -12.96 6.93 13.83
N VAL A 107 -11.88 6.17 14.01
CA VAL A 107 -11.90 4.93 14.78
C VAL A 107 -12.32 5.19 16.23
N LYS A 108 -11.76 6.22 16.86
CA LYS A 108 -12.09 6.62 18.23
C LYS A 108 -13.56 7.00 18.41
N ARG A 109 -14.12 7.80 17.48
CA ARG A 109 -15.55 8.14 17.52
C ARG A 109 -16.44 6.89 17.50
N LEU A 110 -16.09 5.87 16.73
CA LEU A 110 -16.83 4.62 16.68
C LEU A 110 -16.68 3.80 17.99
N GLN A 111 -15.49 3.79 18.57
CA GLN A 111 -15.26 3.17 19.89
C GLN A 111 -16.15 3.80 20.99
N GLU A 112 -16.27 5.12 20.96
CA GLU A 112 -17.13 5.87 21.89
C GLU A 112 -18.63 5.64 21.62
N ALA A 113 -19.04 5.60 20.35
CA ALA A 113 -20.44 5.39 19.95
C ALA A 113 -20.91 3.95 20.20
N TYR A 114 -20.00 2.97 20.16
CA TYR A 114 -20.33 1.54 20.30
C TYR A 114 -19.41 0.83 21.30
N PRO A 115 -19.56 1.12 22.63
CA PRO A 115 -18.63 0.63 23.66
C PRO A 115 -18.45 -0.88 23.68
N THR A 116 -19.50 -1.65 23.36
CA THR A 116 -19.47 -3.12 23.31
C THR A 116 -18.44 -3.66 22.33
N TYR A 117 -18.15 -2.90 21.28
CA TYR A 117 -17.20 -3.29 20.21
C TYR A 117 -15.93 -2.43 20.21
N SER A 118 -15.73 -1.61 21.23
CA SER A 118 -14.65 -0.61 21.28
C SER A 118 -13.28 -1.18 20.94
N GLU A 119 -12.91 -2.33 21.53
CA GLU A 119 -11.61 -2.98 21.26
C GLU A 119 -11.49 -3.57 19.85
N ARG A 120 -12.60 -3.71 19.12
CA ARG A 120 -12.61 -4.31 17.78
C ARG A 120 -12.43 -3.30 16.66
N PHE A 121 -12.82 -2.05 16.85
CA PHE A 121 -12.73 -1.03 15.80
C PHE A 121 -11.30 -0.82 15.26
N PRO A 122 -10.24 -0.77 16.08
CA PRO A 122 -8.87 -0.69 15.55
C PRO A 122 -8.50 -1.89 14.66
N VAL A 123 -8.92 -3.10 15.05
CA VAL A 123 -8.69 -4.32 14.26
C VAL A 123 -9.46 -4.28 12.95
N TRP A 124 -10.74 -3.86 12.98
CA TRP A 124 -11.56 -3.74 11.78
C TRP A 124 -11.08 -2.65 10.84
N ALA A 125 -10.51 -1.57 11.35
CA ALA A 125 -9.85 -0.54 10.54
C ALA A 125 -8.67 -1.14 9.76
N GLN A 126 -7.82 -1.95 10.40
CA GLN A 126 -6.73 -2.65 9.72
C GLN A 126 -7.24 -3.65 8.66
N HIS A 127 -8.35 -4.35 8.92
CA HIS A 127 -8.99 -5.20 7.90
C HIS A 127 -9.46 -4.37 6.70
N THR A 128 -10.06 -3.21 6.94
CA THR A 128 -10.49 -2.28 5.89
C THR A 128 -9.30 -1.77 5.09
N SER A 129 -8.22 -1.35 5.76
CA SER A 129 -6.98 -0.95 5.10
C SER A 129 -6.45 -2.05 4.18
N ALA A 130 -6.39 -3.29 4.66
CA ALA A 130 -5.94 -4.43 3.86
C ALA A 130 -6.82 -4.68 2.61
N MET A 131 -8.13 -4.48 2.72
CA MET A 131 -9.04 -4.57 1.56
C MET A 131 -8.78 -3.46 0.53
N HIS A 132 -8.54 -2.22 0.96
CA HIS A 132 -8.14 -1.13 0.07
C HIS A 132 -6.80 -1.42 -0.61
N GLN A 133 -5.81 -1.90 0.15
CA GLN A 133 -4.51 -2.29 -0.38
C GLN A 133 -4.65 -3.34 -1.49
N LEU A 134 -5.42 -4.40 -1.26
CA LEU A 134 -5.66 -5.45 -2.25
C LEU A 134 -6.40 -4.92 -3.47
N ALA A 135 -7.45 -4.11 -3.28
CA ALA A 135 -8.24 -3.55 -4.38
C ALA A 135 -7.38 -2.65 -5.29
N ILE A 136 -6.67 -1.68 -4.70
CA ILE A 136 -5.80 -0.76 -5.44
C ILE A 136 -4.68 -1.53 -6.13
N TRP A 137 -4.02 -2.45 -5.44
CA TRP A 137 -2.96 -3.27 -6.03
C TRP A 137 -3.44 -4.08 -7.25
N THR A 138 -4.63 -4.68 -7.13
CA THR A 138 -5.21 -5.47 -8.23
C THR A 138 -5.59 -4.58 -9.42
N MET A 139 -6.12 -3.37 -9.17
CA MET A 139 -6.42 -2.40 -10.23
C MET A 139 -5.17 -1.86 -10.92
N LEU A 140 -4.09 -1.59 -10.17
CA LEU A 140 -2.79 -1.20 -10.75
C LEU A 140 -2.25 -2.31 -11.66
N GLU A 141 -2.33 -3.57 -11.23
CA GLU A 141 -1.94 -4.74 -12.04
C GLU A 141 -2.79 -4.85 -13.31
N ASP A 142 -4.12 -4.66 -13.24
CA ASP A 142 -5.00 -4.69 -14.42
C ASP A 142 -4.68 -3.57 -15.42
N MET A 143 -4.12 -2.46 -14.93
CA MET A 143 -3.61 -1.37 -15.76
C MET A 143 -2.20 -1.62 -16.33
N GLY A 144 -1.56 -2.75 -16.00
CA GLY A 144 -0.23 -3.12 -16.47
C GLY A 144 0.92 -2.55 -15.62
N LEU A 145 0.62 -2.09 -14.41
CA LEU A 145 1.60 -1.60 -13.44
C LEU A 145 2.01 -2.71 -12.47
N GLY A 146 3.30 -2.86 -12.25
CA GLY A 146 3.84 -3.68 -11.17
C GLY A 146 3.87 -2.89 -9.87
N ALA A 147 3.58 -3.54 -8.74
CA ALA A 147 3.65 -2.92 -7.41
C ALA A 147 4.09 -3.92 -6.34
N SER A 148 4.49 -3.39 -5.19
CA SER A 148 4.76 -4.20 -3.99
C SER A 148 4.34 -3.43 -2.74
N LEU A 149 3.97 -4.15 -1.68
CA LEU A 149 3.58 -3.54 -0.41
C LEU A 149 4.78 -3.50 0.53
N GLN A 150 5.05 -2.33 1.10
CA GLN A 150 6.15 -2.06 2.00
C GLN A 150 5.63 -1.52 3.34
N HIS A 151 6.41 -1.72 4.42
CA HIS A 151 6.05 -1.32 5.78
C HIS A 151 7.27 -0.74 6.48
N TYR A 152 7.59 0.52 6.16
CA TYR A 152 8.65 1.27 6.83
C TYR A 152 8.14 2.05 8.05
N ASN A 153 6.83 2.01 8.28
CA ASN A 153 6.20 2.49 9.50
C ASN A 153 6.59 1.59 10.70
N PRO A 154 6.72 2.12 11.93
CA PRO A 154 6.53 3.54 12.27
C PRO A 154 7.77 4.42 12.04
N LEU A 155 8.85 3.91 11.47
CA LEU A 155 10.15 4.60 11.38
C LEU A 155 10.09 5.92 10.60
N ILE A 156 9.22 6.01 9.59
CA ILE A 156 9.11 7.18 8.71
C ILE A 156 7.88 8.05 9.01
N ASP A 157 7.01 7.66 9.93
CA ASP A 157 5.69 8.26 10.13
C ASP A 157 5.75 9.77 10.36
N GLU A 158 6.60 10.22 11.27
CA GLU A 158 6.74 11.64 11.62
C GLU A 158 7.30 12.45 10.46
N ALA A 159 8.31 11.92 9.76
CA ALA A 159 8.92 12.58 8.62
C ALA A 159 7.94 12.69 7.44
N VAL A 160 7.14 11.64 7.19
CA VAL A 160 6.09 11.62 6.16
C VAL A 160 5.01 12.64 6.50
N ARG A 161 4.50 12.61 7.74
CA ARG A 161 3.49 13.56 8.21
C ARG A 161 3.95 15.01 8.03
N SER A 162 5.16 15.32 8.46
CA SER A 162 5.75 16.66 8.36
C SER A 162 5.95 17.08 6.90
N ALA A 163 6.44 16.17 6.05
CA ALA A 163 6.78 16.47 4.66
C ALA A 163 5.60 16.92 3.80
N TRP A 164 4.38 16.44 4.12
CA TRP A 164 3.13 16.74 3.40
C TRP A 164 2.05 17.39 4.27
N SER A 165 2.39 17.84 5.49
CA SER A 165 1.46 18.50 6.42
C SER A 165 0.17 17.69 6.66
N LEU A 166 0.31 16.38 6.83
CA LEU A 166 -0.81 15.47 7.03
C LEU A 166 -1.36 15.58 8.45
N ASP A 167 -2.64 15.24 8.59
CA ASP A 167 -3.34 15.23 9.87
C ASP A 167 -2.60 14.31 10.88
N PRO A 168 -2.33 14.75 12.10
CA PRO A 168 -1.65 13.94 13.14
C PRO A 168 -2.45 12.70 13.56
N GLU A 169 -3.75 12.69 13.33
CA GLU A 169 -4.61 11.52 13.59
C GLU A 169 -4.53 10.44 12.52
N TRP A 170 -3.84 10.68 11.39
CA TRP A 170 -3.62 9.67 10.36
C TRP A 170 -2.43 8.79 10.71
N GLU A 171 -2.70 7.52 10.97
CA GLU A 171 -1.69 6.49 11.22
C GLU A 171 -1.26 5.87 9.90
N LEU A 172 0.04 5.94 9.58
CA LEU A 172 0.59 5.31 8.37
C LEU A 172 0.60 3.79 8.54
N VAL A 173 -0.04 3.09 7.60
CA VAL A 173 -0.18 1.63 7.63
C VAL A 173 0.76 0.95 6.64
N ALA A 174 0.85 1.46 5.43
CA ALA A 174 1.66 0.83 4.37
C ALA A 174 2.05 1.82 3.27
N GLN A 175 3.07 1.44 2.50
CA GLN A 175 3.55 2.12 1.31
C GLN A 175 3.51 1.15 0.13
N MET A 176 2.94 1.56 -1.00
CA MET A 176 2.88 0.74 -2.22
C MET A 176 3.54 1.47 -3.38
N PRO A 177 4.87 1.30 -3.59
CA PRO A 177 5.52 1.78 -4.81
C PRO A 177 4.99 0.99 -6.01
N PHE A 178 4.82 1.70 -7.13
CA PHE A 178 4.35 1.12 -8.38
C PHE A 178 5.01 1.77 -9.60
N GLY A 179 4.98 1.07 -10.74
CA GLY A 179 5.52 1.54 -12.00
C GLY A 179 5.50 0.44 -13.07
N ALA A 180 6.04 0.71 -14.25
CA ALA A 180 6.15 -0.31 -15.28
C ALA A 180 7.00 -1.48 -14.78
N PRO A 181 6.55 -2.76 -14.93
CA PRO A 181 7.38 -3.91 -14.58
C PRO A 181 8.72 -3.89 -15.33
N ALA A 182 9.83 -3.94 -14.60
CA ALA A 182 11.20 -3.97 -15.12
C ALA A 182 11.86 -5.35 -14.92
N GLY A 183 11.08 -6.35 -14.56
CA GLY A 183 11.51 -7.75 -14.40
C GLY A 183 10.35 -8.60 -13.91
N GLU A 184 10.46 -9.91 -14.13
CA GLU A 184 9.44 -10.85 -13.70
C GLU A 184 9.49 -11.10 -12.18
N PRO A 185 8.34 -11.31 -11.52
CA PRO A 185 8.32 -11.75 -10.14
C PRO A 185 8.83 -13.19 -10.03
N GLY A 186 9.50 -13.51 -8.95
CA GLY A 186 9.97 -14.87 -8.67
C GLY A 186 8.82 -15.90 -8.61
N PRO A 187 9.11 -17.18 -8.61
CA PRO A 187 8.11 -18.23 -8.50
C PRO A 187 7.28 -18.06 -7.21
N LYS A 188 6.00 -18.47 -7.27
CA LYS A 188 5.13 -18.48 -6.10
C LYS A 188 4.86 -19.92 -5.67
N GLU A 189 5.23 -20.24 -4.46
CA GLU A 189 4.90 -21.52 -3.83
C GLU A 189 3.52 -21.44 -3.15
N PHE A 190 2.82 -22.56 -3.14
CA PHE A 190 1.52 -22.68 -2.52
C PHE A 190 1.54 -23.76 -1.44
N GLN A 191 1.05 -23.45 -0.27
CA GLN A 191 0.76 -24.45 0.74
C GLN A 191 -0.49 -25.24 0.33
N PRO A 192 -0.59 -26.53 0.68
CA PRO A 192 -1.79 -27.34 0.44
C PRO A 192 -3.04 -26.66 1.02
N LEU A 193 -4.19 -26.90 0.39
CA LEU A 193 -5.49 -26.38 0.86
C LEU A 193 -6.04 -27.18 2.03
N GLU A 194 -5.57 -28.41 2.20
CA GLU A 194 -5.98 -29.29 3.30
C GLU A 194 -5.76 -28.59 4.67
N GLY A 195 -6.77 -28.60 5.51
CA GLY A 195 -6.76 -27.89 6.80
C GLY A 195 -6.85 -26.36 6.74
N ARG A 196 -6.86 -25.77 5.52
CA ARG A 196 -7.03 -24.32 5.30
C ARG A 196 -8.42 -23.94 4.81
N VAL A 197 -9.10 -24.89 4.19
CA VAL A 197 -10.50 -24.77 3.77
C VAL A 197 -11.22 -26.03 4.25
N LEU A 198 -12.24 -25.84 5.04
CA LEU A 198 -13.11 -26.92 5.54
C LEU A 198 -14.54 -26.63 5.11
N VAL A 199 -15.24 -27.67 4.69
CA VAL A 199 -16.66 -27.61 4.28
C VAL A 199 -17.43 -28.57 5.20
N PHE A 200 -18.53 -28.09 5.74
CA PHE A 200 -19.46 -28.86 6.55
C PHE A 200 -20.85 -28.73 5.88
N ASP A 201 -21.53 -29.86 5.67
CA ASP A 201 -22.85 -29.97 5.05
C ASP A 201 -23.95 -30.11 6.11
#